data_aadfe048f9893cf9e8a465871244acef
#
_entry.id   aadfe048f9893cf9e8a465871244acef
#
_cell.length_a   1.000
_cell.length_b   1.000
_cell.length_c   1.000
_cell.angle_alpha   90.00
_cell.angle_beta   90.00
_cell.angle_gamma   90.00
#
_symmetry.space_group_name_H-M   'P 1'
#
loop_
_entity.id
_entity.type
_entity.pdbx_description
1 polymer ?
#
loop_
_entity_poly.entity_id
_entity_poly.type
_entity_poly.pdbx_seq_one_letter_code
_entity_poly.pdbx_strand_id
1 'polypeptide(L)'
;PKLSLFYNNQAGNGLLGWCWDLAGLSAITRTGMTRYHDGVCGGVTLDDDYDRFMLDGMRLIPCISYGTDSIEFKTEQDEMSRIVAYTSNSNGNTTIYNFRVWKADGTIVEYGFDNEHTHSRIEPQTESDKALCWLENKISDRNGNSIEFYYSSTQATGEYYVQHIDYTSNPNCGIQPAFQVVFQYENNSDFDFCYVGGNILQYKKVLKEISVQRTDGTQHQMVHYLFEYEPKKTGEHNYFYDSINMFKRLENIALE
;
A
#
# COMPACT_ATOMS: atom_id res chain seq x y z
N PRO A 1 -6.64 3.90 13.43
CA PRO A 1 -5.42 3.94 12.58
C PRO A 1 -4.54 5.13 12.93
N LYS A 2 -3.23 5.02 12.68
CA LYS A 2 -2.26 6.10 12.85
C LYS A 2 -1.85 6.59 11.46
N LEU A 3 -2.45 7.68 11.01
CA LEU A 3 -2.14 8.28 9.71
C LEU A 3 -1.46 9.62 9.94
N SER A 4 -0.49 9.95 9.09
CA SER A 4 0.16 11.26 9.10
C SER A 4 0.55 11.67 7.68
N LEU A 5 0.62 12.96 7.45
CA LEU A 5 1.13 13.53 6.21
C LEU A 5 2.63 13.70 6.34
N PHE A 6 3.38 13.36 5.31
CA PHE A 6 4.80 13.60 5.31
C PHE A 6 5.28 14.21 4.00
N TYR A 7 6.31 15.02 4.11
CA TYR A 7 6.97 15.68 2.98
C TYR A 7 8.36 15.11 2.77
N ASN A 8 8.66 14.75 1.53
CA ASN A 8 10.00 14.33 1.12
C ASN A 8 10.35 14.98 -0.22
N ASN A 9 11.27 15.93 -0.19
CA ASN A 9 11.69 16.68 -1.39
C ASN A 9 12.40 15.83 -2.46
N GLN A 10 12.72 14.58 -2.16
CA GLN A 10 13.33 13.63 -3.10
C GLN A 10 12.31 12.59 -3.61
N ALA A 11 11.11 12.56 -3.05
CA ALA A 11 10.03 11.72 -3.56
C ALA A 11 9.39 12.38 -4.80
N GLY A 12 8.87 11.56 -5.71
CA GLY A 12 8.06 12.02 -6.83
C GLY A 12 6.63 12.37 -6.41
N ASN A 13 5.66 12.10 -7.27
CA ASN A 13 4.24 12.22 -6.95
C ASN A 13 3.82 11.14 -5.94
N GLY A 14 3.26 11.58 -4.81
CA GLY A 14 2.57 10.74 -3.86
C GLY A 14 1.05 10.93 -3.93
N LEU A 15 0.32 10.36 -2.99
CA LEU A 15 -1.14 10.49 -2.90
C LEU A 15 -1.61 11.94 -2.71
N LEU A 16 -0.76 12.82 -2.20
CA LEU A 16 -1.03 14.24 -1.94
C LEU A 16 -0.30 15.16 -2.93
N GLY A 17 0.08 14.64 -4.10
CA GLY A 17 0.78 15.40 -5.13
C GLY A 17 2.30 15.39 -4.95
N TRP A 18 2.97 16.39 -5.50
CA TRP A 18 4.44 16.42 -5.58
C TRP A 18 5.11 16.51 -4.22
N CYS A 19 5.93 15.52 -3.91
CA CYS A 19 6.70 15.38 -2.67
C CYS A 19 5.89 15.15 -1.39
N TRP A 20 4.55 15.07 -1.47
CA TRP A 20 3.68 14.82 -0.33
C TRP A 20 3.02 13.45 -0.43
N ASP A 21 3.01 12.73 0.69
CA ASP A 21 2.35 11.43 0.76
C ASP A 21 1.72 11.19 2.13
N LEU A 22 0.94 10.11 2.21
CA LEU A 22 0.29 9.65 3.42
C LEU A 22 1.11 8.51 4.04
N ALA A 23 1.57 8.70 5.27
CA ALA A 23 2.21 7.66 6.06
C ALA A 23 1.22 6.96 7.00
N GLY A 24 1.52 5.72 7.35
CA GLY A 24 0.69 4.88 8.21
C GLY A 24 -0.06 3.79 7.45
N LEU A 25 0.20 3.65 6.15
CA LEU A 25 -0.21 2.51 5.33
C LEU A 25 1.03 1.65 5.08
N SER A 26 0.95 0.38 5.43
CA SER A 26 2.05 -0.57 5.32
C SER A 26 1.85 -1.50 4.12
N ALA A 27 2.95 -1.90 3.49
CA ALA A 27 2.90 -2.81 2.35
C ALA A 27 4.13 -3.70 2.27
N ILE A 28 3.93 -4.90 1.72
CA ILE A 28 5.02 -5.75 1.27
C ILE A 28 5.11 -5.63 -0.25
N THR A 29 6.29 -5.28 -0.75
CA THR A 29 6.53 -5.03 -2.19
C THR A 29 7.60 -5.95 -2.74
N ARG A 30 7.50 -6.27 -4.03
CA ARG A 30 8.58 -6.94 -4.75
C ARG A 30 9.72 -5.97 -5.03
N THR A 31 10.91 -6.51 -4.98
CA THR A 31 12.13 -5.82 -5.41
C THR A 31 13.03 -6.78 -6.18
N GLY A 32 13.90 -6.22 -7.01
CA GLY A 32 14.89 -6.99 -7.72
C GLY A 32 16.07 -7.41 -6.84
N MET A 33 16.94 -8.23 -7.41
CA MET A 33 18.21 -8.62 -6.80
C MET A 33 19.18 -7.44 -6.81
N THR A 34 19.98 -7.34 -5.75
CA THR A 34 21.04 -6.34 -5.63
C THR A 34 22.41 -7.00 -5.55
N ARG A 35 23.43 -6.36 -6.12
CA ARG A 35 24.78 -6.90 -6.10
C ARG A 35 25.32 -7.10 -4.67
N TYR A 36 24.90 -6.25 -3.75
CA TYR A 36 25.33 -6.32 -2.35
C TYR A 36 24.80 -7.58 -1.65
N HIS A 37 23.52 -7.88 -1.81
CA HIS A 37 22.87 -9.00 -1.11
C HIS A 37 22.90 -10.32 -1.88
N ASP A 38 22.85 -10.24 -3.22
CA ASP A 38 22.63 -11.42 -4.08
C ASP A 38 23.83 -11.73 -4.98
N GLY A 39 24.87 -10.87 -4.95
CA GLY A 39 26.05 -11.01 -5.82
C GLY A 39 25.79 -10.63 -7.29
N VAL A 40 24.54 -10.49 -7.68
CA VAL A 40 24.08 -10.12 -9.03
C VAL A 40 23.04 -9.01 -8.94
N CYS A 41 22.85 -8.28 -10.05
CA CYS A 41 21.78 -7.29 -10.17
C CYS A 41 20.69 -7.87 -11.08
N GLY A 42 19.43 -7.68 -10.71
CA GLY A 42 18.28 -8.06 -11.50
C GLY A 42 17.07 -7.18 -11.19
N GLY A 43 16.22 -6.91 -12.18
CA GLY A 43 14.93 -6.26 -11.97
C GLY A 43 13.90 -7.23 -11.39
N VAL A 44 12.71 -6.75 -11.13
CA VAL A 44 11.55 -7.58 -10.78
C VAL A 44 11.14 -8.42 -11.98
N THR A 45 10.97 -9.73 -11.77
CA THR A 45 10.67 -10.71 -12.81
C THR A 45 9.28 -11.33 -12.69
N LEU A 46 8.56 -11.08 -11.58
CA LEU A 46 7.33 -11.75 -11.16
C LEU A 46 7.50 -13.26 -10.87
N ASP A 47 8.73 -13.69 -10.68
CA ASP A 47 9.05 -15.03 -10.24
C ASP A 47 9.41 -15.02 -8.75
N ASP A 48 8.63 -15.73 -7.93
CA ASP A 48 8.77 -15.73 -6.47
C ASP A 48 10.06 -16.40 -5.99
N ASP A 49 10.69 -17.23 -6.83
CA ASP A 49 11.98 -17.86 -6.54
C ASP A 49 13.16 -16.90 -6.82
N TYR A 50 12.98 -15.96 -7.75
CA TYR A 50 14.01 -14.99 -8.13
C TYR A 50 13.85 -13.63 -7.47
N ASP A 51 12.62 -13.16 -7.33
CA ASP A 51 12.35 -11.83 -6.76
C ASP A 51 12.67 -11.79 -5.27
N ARG A 52 12.84 -10.60 -4.77
CA ARG A 52 13.02 -10.30 -3.34
C ARG A 52 11.86 -9.48 -2.86
N PHE A 53 11.69 -9.43 -1.53
CA PHE A 53 10.56 -8.75 -0.91
C PHE A 53 11.06 -7.72 0.09
N MET A 54 10.28 -6.66 0.26
CA MET A 54 10.52 -5.60 1.24
C MET A 54 9.24 -5.34 2.02
N LEU A 55 9.34 -5.24 3.33
CA LEU A 55 8.28 -4.72 4.21
C LEU A 55 8.62 -3.26 4.53
N ASP A 56 7.80 -2.33 4.09
CA ASP A 56 7.99 -0.88 4.31
C ASP A 56 9.40 -0.39 3.97
N GLY A 57 9.96 -0.91 2.86
CA GLY A 57 11.30 -0.59 2.40
C GLY A 57 12.44 -1.38 3.05
N MET A 58 12.16 -2.19 4.08
CA MET A 58 13.15 -3.08 4.69
C MET A 58 13.16 -4.44 4.00
N ARG A 59 14.33 -4.87 3.57
CA ARG A 59 14.51 -6.15 2.89
C ARG A 59 14.10 -7.33 3.78
N LEU A 60 13.37 -8.26 3.21
CA LEU A 60 13.02 -9.54 3.80
C LEU A 60 14.03 -10.62 3.39
N ILE A 61 14.56 -11.33 4.38
CA ILE A 61 15.52 -12.40 4.22
C ILE A 61 14.83 -13.72 4.56
N PRO A 62 14.74 -14.69 3.62
CA PRO A 62 14.14 -15.99 3.91
C PRO A 62 15.00 -16.77 4.92
N CYS A 63 14.37 -17.31 5.96
CA CYS A 63 15.06 -18.02 7.03
C CYS A 63 14.71 -19.50 7.06
N ILE A 64 13.42 -19.85 6.98
CA ILE A 64 12.93 -21.21 7.12
C ILE A 64 11.84 -21.45 6.08
N SER A 65 11.94 -22.57 5.37
CA SER A 65 10.87 -23.06 4.49
C SER A 65 10.14 -24.21 5.18
N TYR A 66 8.83 -24.09 5.27
CA TYR A 66 7.96 -25.15 5.83
C TYR A 66 7.31 -25.93 4.69
N GLY A 67 8.09 -26.75 4.00
CA GLY A 67 7.60 -27.52 2.88
C GLY A 67 7.20 -26.64 1.69
N THR A 68 5.98 -26.87 1.15
CA THR A 68 5.41 -26.13 0.02
C THR A 68 4.43 -25.04 0.42
N ASP A 69 4.11 -24.92 1.71
CA ASP A 69 2.94 -24.17 2.19
C ASP A 69 3.29 -22.81 2.77
N SER A 70 4.52 -22.61 3.24
CA SER A 70 4.94 -21.31 3.77
C SER A 70 6.46 -21.13 3.86
N ILE A 71 6.88 -19.87 3.83
CA ILE A 71 8.27 -19.44 4.00
C ILE A 71 8.31 -18.39 5.11
N GLU A 72 9.19 -18.59 6.09
CA GLU A 72 9.42 -17.60 7.14
C GLU A 72 10.55 -16.66 6.73
N PHE A 73 10.31 -15.37 6.93
CA PHE A 73 11.24 -14.28 6.65
C PHE A 73 11.57 -13.51 7.92
N LYS A 74 12.69 -12.82 7.89
CA LYS A 74 13.08 -11.77 8.84
C LYS A 74 13.43 -10.51 8.08
N THR A 75 13.24 -9.37 8.73
CA THR A 75 13.78 -8.10 8.24
C THR A 75 15.30 -8.10 8.38
N GLU A 76 16.00 -7.42 7.48
CA GLU A 76 17.47 -7.28 7.52
C GLU A 76 17.92 -6.66 8.85
N GLN A 77 17.18 -5.69 9.38
CA GLN A 77 17.31 -5.23 10.77
C GLN A 77 16.26 -5.97 11.59
N ASP A 78 16.70 -6.87 12.46
CA ASP A 78 15.79 -7.74 13.24
C ASP A 78 14.93 -6.90 14.21
N GLU A 79 13.66 -6.71 13.87
CA GLU A 79 12.66 -6.03 14.69
C GLU A 79 11.93 -6.98 15.66
N MET A 80 12.46 -8.18 15.87
CA MET A 80 11.82 -9.23 16.68
C MET A 80 10.40 -9.57 16.19
N SER A 81 10.15 -9.43 14.89
CA SER A 81 8.91 -9.81 14.26
C SER A 81 9.05 -11.15 13.55
N ARG A 82 7.97 -11.92 13.55
CA ARG A 82 7.86 -13.16 12.76
C ARG A 82 7.04 -12.85 11.51
N ILE A 83 7.61 -13.07 10.35
CA ILE A 83 7.00 -12.79 9.04
C ILE A 83 6.86 -14.11 8.29
N VAL A 84 5.65 -14.48 7.92
CA VAL A 84 5.38 -15.73 7.19
C VAL A 84 4.64 -15.39 5.91
N ALA A 85 5.21 -15.80 4.78
CA ALA A 85 4.54 -15.86 3.50
C ALA A 85 3.82 -17.20 3.36
N TYR A 86 2.57 -17.19 2.95
CA TYR A 86 1.82 -18.39 2.60
C TYR A 86 1.92 -18.64 1.11
N THR A 87 2.31 -19.86 0.76
CA THR A 87 2.66 -20.22 -0.60
C THR A 87 1.86 -21.42 -1.09
N SER A 88 1.79 -21.58 -2.40
CA SER A 88 1.53 -22.89 -3.01
C SER A 88 2.62 -23.20 -4.02
N ASN A 89 2.86 -24.47 -4.23
CA ASN A 89 3.79 -24.94 -5.25
C ASN A 89 3.02 -25.72 -6.31
N SER A 90 3.06 -25.25 -7.54
CA SER A 90 2.47 -25.92 -8.68
C SER A 90 3.52 -26.10 -9.77
N ASN A 91 3.74 -27.36 -10.18
CA ASN A 91 4.71 -27.72 -11.22
C ASN A 91 6.15 -27.20 -10.96
N GLY A 92 6.56 -27.11 -9.70
CA GLY A 92 7.89 -26.63 -9.31
C GLY A 92 8.02 -25.11 -9.21
N ASN A 93 6.96 -24.35 -9.44
CA ASN A 93 6.94 -22.90 -9.29
C ASN A 93 6.26 -22.53 -7.98
N THR A 94 6.94 -21.75 -7.15
CA THR A 94 6.37 -21.18 -5.92
C THR A 94 5.50 -19.98 -6.26
N THR A 95 4.34 -19.87 -5.62
CA THR A 95 3.49 -18.67 -5.69
C THR A 95 3.16 -18.20 -4.29
N ILE A 96 3.50 -16.95 -3.96
CA ILE A 96 3.18 -16.31 -2.70
C ILE A 96 1.81 -15.63 -2.82
N TYR A 97 0.88 -16.04 -1.95
CA TYR A 97 -0.48 -15.47 -1.94
C TYR A 97 -0.63 -14.29 -1.00
N ASN A 98 -0.11 -14.43 0.23
CA ASN A 98 -0.26 -13.41 1.26
C ASN A 98 0.82 -13.55 2.34
N PHE A 99 0.88 -12.56 3.24
CA PHE A 99 1.82 -12.57 4.35
C PHE A 99 1.11 -12.27 5.66
N ARG A 100 1.64 -12.82 6.74
CA ARG A 100 1.25 -12.46 8.10
C ARG A 100 2.48 -12.10 8.93
N VAL A 101 2.37 -11.00 9.64
CA VAL A 101 3.44 -10.46 10.50
C VAL A 101 2.97 -10.45 11.94
N TRP A 102 3.68 -11.15 12.81
CA TRP A 102 3.49 -11.09 14.25
C TRP A 102 4.55 -10.19 14.85
N LYS A 103 4.12 -9.08 15.45
CA LYS A 103 5.00 -8.11 16.11
C LYS A 103 5.26 -8.49 17.56
N ALA A 104 6.34 -7.99 18.15
CA ALA A 104 6.76 -8.29 19.53
C ALA A 104 5.72 -7.87 20.58
N ASP A 105 4.93 -6.83 20.32
CA ASP A 105 3.84 -6.36 21.19
C ASP A 105 2.59 -7.25 21.15
N GLY A 106 2.58 -8.25 20.25
CA GLY A 106 1.49 -9.17 20.02
C GLY A 106 0.46 -8.71 19.00
N THR A 107 0.73 -7.61 18.31
CA THR A 107 -0.03 -7.20 17.14
C THR A 107 0.22 -8.16 15.98
N ILE A 108 -0.84 -8.50 15.26
CA ILE A 108 -0.79 -9.31 14.05
C ILE A 108 -1.24 -8.42 12.88
N VAL A 109 -0.44 -8.38 11.83
CA VAL A 109 -0.77 -7.66 10.60
C VAL A 109 -0.86 -8.66 9.44
N GLU A 110 -1.93 -8.58 8.69
CA GLU A 110 -2.21 -9.40 7.52
C GLU A 110 -2.05 -8.56 6.25
N TYR A 111 -1.37 -9.12 5.24
CA TYR A 111 -1.10 -8.47 3.96
C TYR A 111 -1.57 -9.36 2.81
N GLY A 112 -2.37 -8.81 1.91
CA GLY A 112 -2.83 -9.52 0.73
C GLY A 112 -3.79 -10.68 1.02
N PHE A 113 -4.41 -10.73 2.21
CA PHE A 113 -5.52 -11.66 2.49
C PHE A 113 -6.79 -11.11 1.83
N ASP A 114 -6.81 -11.23 0.52
CA ASP A 114 -7.85 -10.65 -0.30
C ASP A 114 -9.16 -11.42 -0.15
N ASN A 115 -10.24 -10.67 -0.09
CA ASN A 115 -11.59 -11.15 -0.24
C ASN A 115 -12.30 -10.28 -1.29
N GLU A 116 -13.56 -10.53 -1.60
CA GLU A 116 -14.31 -9.79 -2.61
C GLU A 116 -14.37 -8.27 -2.40
N HIS A 117 -13.89 -7.77 -1.25
CA HIS A 117 -14.04 -6.37 -0.85
C HIS A 117 -12.73 -5.67 -0.49
N THR A 118 -11.65 -6.39 -0.12
CA THR A 118 -10.44 -5.73 0.40
C THR A 118 -9.47 -5.28 -0.67
N HIS A 119 -9.38 -5.99 -1.79
CA HIS A 119 -8.48 -5.68 -2.92
C HIS A 119 -7.05 -5.31 -2.48
N SER A 120 -6.54 -6.02 -1.49
CA SER A 120 -5.24 -5.74 -0.87
C SER A 120 -4.06 -6.39 -1.59
N ARG A 121 -4.32 -7.22 -2.60
CA ARG A 121 -3.32 -7.86 -3.44
C ARG A 121 -3.34 -7.21 -4.81
N ILE A 122 -2.25 -6.56 -5.18
CA ILE A 122 -2.13 -5.84 -6.44
C ILE A 122 -1.46 -6.73 -7.47
N GLU A 123 -2.22 -7.17 -8.44
CA GLU A 123 -1.79 -8.06 -9.51
C GLU A 123 -1.57 -7.29 -10.81
N PRO A 124 -0.52 -7.62 -11.57
CA PRO A 124 -0.31 -7.02 -12.87
C PRO A 124 -1.29 -7.57 -13.91
N GLN A 125 -1.57 -6.78 -14.93
CA GLN A 125 -2.49 -7.15 -16.00
C GLN A 125 -2.09 -8.46 -16.74
N THR A 126 -0.80 -8.74 -16.80
CA THR A 126 -0.27 -9.85 -17.60
C THR A 126 -0.26 -11.19 -16.88
N GLU A 127 -0.27 -11.20 -15.55
CA GLU A 127 -0.17 -12.42 -14.74
C GLU A 127 -1.06 -12.33 -13.50
N SER A 128 -2.22 -12.97 -13.53
CA SER A 128 -3.23 -12.88 -12.48
C SER A 128 -2.87 -13.55 -11.15
N ASP A 129 -1.85 -14.42 -11.14
CA ASP A 129 -1.46 -15.16 -9.93
C ASP A 129 -0.23 -14.58 -9.22
N LYS A 130 0.38 -13.53 -9.79
CA LYS A 130 1.62 -12.93 -9.31
C LYS A 130 1.40 -11.51 -8.82
N ALA A 131 1.36 -11.30 -7.52
CA ALA A 131 1.20 -9.96 -6.98
C ALA A 131 2.47 -9.12 -7.12
N LEU A 132 2.33 -7.83 -7.43
CA LEU A 132 3.38 -6.82 -7.37
C LEU A 132 3.61 -6.34 -5.95
N CYS A 133 2.52 -6.18 -5.18
CA CYS A 133 2.58 -5.86 -3.77
C CYS A 133 1.38 -6.43 -3.01
N TRP A 134 1.55 -6.57 -1.71
CA TRP A 134 0.55 -7.00 -0.75
C TRP A 134 0.36 -5.86 0.25
N LEU A 135 -0.80 -5.23 0.21
CA LEU A 135 -1.17 -4.15 1.11
C LEU A 135 -1.66 -4.71 2.44
N GLU A 136 -1.47 -3.99 3.53
CA GLU A 136 -2.06 -4.37 4.80
C GLU A 136 -3.59 -4.34 4.69
N ASN A 137 -4.25 -5.43 5.03
CA ASN A 137 -5.70 -5.51 5.01
C ASN A 137 -6.31 -5.65 6.39
N LYS A 138 -5.53 -6.11 7.37
CA LYS A 138 -6.01 -6.24 8.74
C LYS A 138 -4.89 -6.09 9.76
N ILE A 139 -5.18 -5.36 10.82
CA ILE A 139 -4.37 -5.31 12.04
C ILE A 139 -5.23 -5.80 13.19
N SER A 140 -4.73 -6.74 13.97
CA SER A 140 -5.43 -7.24 15.17
C SER A 140 -4.50 -7.30 16.38
N ASP A 141 -5.07 -7.08 17.56
CA ASP A 141 -4.38 -7.25 18.83
C ASP A 141 -4.64 -8.64 19.45
N ARG A 142 -4.03 -8.91 20.60
CA ARG A 142 -4.19 -10.19 21.34
C ARG A 142 -5.61 -10.43 21.85
N ASN A 143 -6.42 -9.38 21.97
CA ASN A 143 -7.79 -9.45 22.46
C ASN A 143 -8.81 -9.60 21.32
N GLY A 144 -8.34 -9.59 20.07
CA GLY A 144 -9.18 -9.69 18.88
C GLY A 144 -9.77 -8.35 18.41
N ASN A 145 -9.35 -7.22 19.00
CA ASN A 145 -9.70 -5.91 18.41
C ASN A 145 -9.02 -5.75 17.07
N SER A 146 -9.73 -5.24 16.08
CA SER A 146 -9.20 -5.15 14.73
C SER A 146 -9.46 -3.83 14.03
N ILE A 147 -8.59 -3.54 13.07
CA ILE A 147 -8.69 -2.48 12.09
C ILE A 147 -8.62 -3.18 10.73
N GLU A 148 -9.50 -2.84 9.80
CA GLU A 148 -9.56 -3.43 8.47
C GLU A 148 -9.44 -2.33 7.40
N PHE A 149 -8.65 -2.62 6.36
CA PHE A 149 -8.32 -1.69 5.28
C PHE A 149 -8.95 -2.17 3.98
N TYR A 150 -9.59 -1.27 3.27
CA TYR A 150 -10.28 -1.54 2.03
C TYR A 150 -9.70 -0.67 0.92
N TYR A 151 -9.40 -1.30 -0.21
CA TYR A 151 -8.76 -0.64 -1.35
C TYR A 151 -9.63 -0.74 -2.60
N SER A 152 -9.44 0.19 -3.50
CA SER A 152 -9.83 0.04 -4.90
C SER A 152 -8.60 -0.21 -5.73
N SER A 153 -8.69 -1.13 -6.67
CA SER A 153 -7.61 -1.41 -7.60
C SER A 153 -8.12 -1.47 -9.03
N THR A 154 -7.24 -1.18 -9.97
CA THR A 154 -7.49 -1.29 -11.39
C THR A 154 -6.37 -2.12 -12.01
N GLN A 155 -6.64 -3.39 -12.30
CA GLN A 155 -5.65 -4.32 -12.86
C GLN A 155 -4.99 -3.79 -14.15
N ALA A 156 -5.77 -3.13 -15.02
CA ALA A 156 -5.27 -2.62 -16.28
C ALA A 156 -4.11 -1.62 -16.17
N THR A 157 -4.00 -0.92 -15.04
CA THR A 157 -3.01 0.14 -14.80
C THR A 157 -2.18 -0.07 -13.55
N GLY A 158 -2.41 -1.16 -12.81
CA GLY A 158 -1.78 -1.42 -11.51
C GLY A 158 -2.10 -0.37 -10.43
N GLU A 159 -3.10 0.47 -10.69
CA GLU A 159 -3.54 1.57 -9.85
C GLU A 159 -4.29 1.06 -8.63
N TYR A 160 -3.96 1.54 -7.45
CA TYR A 160 -4.69 1.22 -6.22
C TYR A 160 -4.77 2.44 -5.29
N TYR A 161 -5.88 2.50 -4.53
CA TYR A 161 -6.14 3.57 -3.57
C TYR A 161 -6.85 3.01 -2.35
N VAL A 162 -6.47 3.46 -1.15
CA VAL A 162 -7.26 3.16 0.05
C VAL A 162 -8.62 3.85 -0.05
N GLN A 163 -9.70 3.11 0.14
CA GLN A 163 -11.06 3.65 0.09
C GLN A 163 -11.55 4.05 1.47
N HIS A 164 -11.45 3.13 2.41
CA HIS A 164 -11.81 3.38 3.80
C HIS A 164 -11.05 2.42 4.72
N ILE A 165 -11.01 2.79 5.99
CA ILE A 165 -10.42 2.00 7.06
C ILE A 165 -11.46 1.88 8.17
N ASP A 166 -11.91 0.67 8.43
CA ASP A 166 -12.84 0.36 9.51
C ASP A 166 -12.08 0.06 10.79
N TYR A 167 -12.53 0.59 11.92
CA TYR A 167 -11.87 0.37 13.20
C TYR A 167 -12.84 0.28 14.37
N THR A 168 -12.32 -0.11 15.53
CA THR A 168 -13.09 -0.44 16.75
C THR A 168 -13.96 -1.69 16.62
N SER A 169 -13.58 -2.64 15.76
CA SER A 169 -14.24 -3.94 15.67
C SER A 169 -13.59 -4.98 16.57
N ASN A 170 -14.37 -5.97 16.98
CA ASN A 170 -13.87 -7.20 17.61
C ASN A 170 -14.72 -8.39 17.15
N PRO A 171 -14.32 -9.07 16.07
CA PRO A 171 -15.06 -10.19 15.52
C PRO A 171 -15.23 -11.36 16.52
N ASN A 172 -14.26 -11.57 17.41
CA ASN A 172 -14.34 -12.63 18.44
C ASN A 172 -15.49 -12.41 19.43
N CYS A 173 -15.89 -11.14 19.62
CA CYS A 173 -17.02 -10.74 20.46
C CYS A 173 -18.27 -10.38 19.66
N GLY A 174 -18.26 -10.53 18.35
CA GLY A 174 -19.36 -10.11 17.46
C GLY A 174 -19.55 -8.60 17.34
N ILE A 175 -18.53 -7.81 17.72
CA ILE A 175 -18.59 -6.34 17.67
C ILE A 175 -18.19 -5.88 16.26
N GLN A 176 -19.12 -5.20 15.59
CA GLN A 176 -18.91 -4.57 14.29
C GLN A 176 -18.11 -3.27 14.43
N PRO A 177 -17.43 -2.80 13.37
CA PRO A 177 -16.72 -1.52 13.40
C PRO A 177 -17.70 -0.38 13.66
N ALA A 178 -17.39 0.49 14.62
CA ALA A 178 -18.23 1.63 14.97
C ALA A 178 -17.83 2.91 14.22
N PHE A 179 -16.62 2.95 13.68
CA PHE A 179 -16.07 4.12 12.99
C PHE A 179 -15.31 3.69 11.75
N GLN A 180 -15.29 4.59 10.77
CA GLN A 180 -14.49 4.46 9.56
C GLN A 180 -13.78 5.77 9.21
N VAL A 181 -12.59 5.65 8.63
CA VAL A 181 -11.89 6.74 7.93
C VAL A 181 -12.15 6.55 6.44
N VAL A 182 -12.73 7.54 5.79
CA VAL A 182 -13.06 7.49 4.35
C VAL A 182 -12.16 8.43 3.58
N PHE A 183 -11.68 7.98 2.43
CA PHE A 183 -10.78 8.70 1.54
C PHE A 183 -11.50 9.00 0.23
N GLN A 184 -11.49 10.25 -0.18
CA GLN A 184 -12.02 10.69 -1.46
C GLN A 184 -10.90 11.25 -2.33
N TYR A 185 -10.95 10.93 -3.60
CA TYR A 185 -9.91 11.27 -4.57
C TYR A 185 -10.49 12.10 -5.70
N GLU A 186 -9.65 12.94 -6.27
CA GLU A 186 -9.93 13.62 -7.54
C GLU A 186 -8.93 13.19 -8.61
N ASN A 187 -9.33 13.34 -9.87
CA ASN A 187 -8.47 13.00 -11.00
C ASN A 187 -7.29 13.98 -11.08
N ASN A 188 -6.11 13.41 -11.29
CA ASN A 188 -4.91 14.14 -11.59
C ASN A 188 -4.58 13.99 -13.09
N SER A 189 -4.59 15.09 -13.85
CA SER A 189 -4.21 15.09 -15.26
C SER A 189 -2.70 14.94 -15.47
N ASP A 190 -1.92 15.22 -14.44
CA ASP A 190 -0.45 15.27 -14.47
C ASP A 190 0.12 14.09 -13.68
N PHE A 191 -0.33 12.89 -14.01
CA PHE A 191 0.08 11.66 -13.32
C PHE A 191 1.38 11.11 -13.90
N ASP A 192 2.16 10.51 -13.02
CA ASP A 192 3.35 9.74 -13.39
C ASP A 192 3.01 8.28 -13.69
N PHE A 193 3.89 7.64 -14.42
CA PHE A 193 3.84 6.19 -14.61
C PHE A 193 5.24 5.61 -14.46
N CYS A 194 5.29 4.37 -14.00
CA CYS A 194 6.53 3.59 -13.94
C CYS A 194 6.27 2.17 -14.46
N TYR A 195 7.35 1.46 -14.73
CA TYR A 195 7.29 0.06 -15.14
C TYR A 195 7.94 -0.82 -14.08
N VAL A 196 7.22 -1.85 -13.65
CA VAL A 196 7.73 -2.86 -12.72
C VAL A 196 7.46 -4.24 -13.30
N GLY A 197 8.49 -5.05 -13.48
CA GLY A 197 8.33 -6.38 -14.09
C GLY A 197 7.68 -6.37 -15.48
N GLY A 198 7.92 -5.30 -16.27
CA GLY A 198 7.29 -5.13 -17.59
C GLY A 198 5.84 -4.64 -17.57
N ASN A 199 5.25 -4.46 -16.39
CA ASN A 199 3.89 -3.95 -16.21
C ASN A 199 3.91 -2.46 -15.91
N ILE A 200 2.93 -1.74 -16.46
CA ILE A 200 2.76 -0.32 -16.20
C ILE A 200 2.04 -0.10 -14.88
N LEU A 201 2.54 0.82 -14.06
CA LEU A 201 1.88 1.33 -12.86
C LEU A 201 1.60 2.82 -13.06
N GLN A 202 0.34 3.21 -12.88
CA GLN A 202 -0.11 4.59 -13.01
C GLN A 202 -0.88 5.00 -11.77
N TYR A 203 -0.71 6.27 -11.35
CA TYR A 203 -1.46 6.87 -10.26
C TYR A 203 -2.14 8.14 -10.77
N LYS A 204 -3.42 8.00 -11.16
CA LYS A 204 -4.20 9.05 -11.86
C LYS A 204 -5.02 9.92 -10.92
N LYS A 205 -4.96 9.67 -9.63
CA LYS A 205 -5.76 10.39 -8.65
C LYS A 205 -4.87 10.97 -7.56
N VAL A 206 -5.31 12.08 -7.00
CA VAL A 206 -4.77 12.65 -5.76
C VAL A 206 -5.86 12.68 -4.71
N LEU A 207 -5.44 12.63 -3.46
CA LEU A 207 -6.33 12.66 -2.31
C LEU A 207 -6.97 14.05 -2.19
N LYS A 208 -8.30 14.08 -2.16
CA LYS A 208 -9.07 15.31 -2.04
C LYS A 208 -9.57 15.55 -0.61
N GLU A 209 -9.94 14.47 0.06
CA GLU A 209 -10.60 14.54 1.35
C GLU A 209 -10.31 13.30 2.19
N ILE A 210 -10.13 13.50 3.49
CA ILE A 210 -10.18 12.44 4.50
C ILE A 210 -11.25 12.81 5.50
N SER A 211 -12.22 11.94 5.72
CA SER A 211 -13.25 12.13 6.74
C SER A 211 -13.32 10.97 7.72
N VAL A 212 -13.62 11.28 8.97
CA VAL A 212 -13.89 10.29 10.01
C VAL A 212 -15.39 10.30 10.30
N GLN A 213 -16.03 9.15 10.17
CA GLN A 213 -17.48 9.04 10.34
C GLN A 213 -17.86 7.77 11.10
N ARG A 214 -19.09 7.74 11.62
CA ARG A 214 -19.66 6.54 12.24
C ARG A 214 -20.23 5.60 11.19
N THR A 215 -20.22 4.31 11.49
CA THR A 215 -20.77 3.25 10.61
C THR A 215 -22.26 2.97 10.84
N ASP A 216 -22.90 3.61 11.82
CA ASP A 216 -24.30 3.38 12.21
C ASP A 216 -25.35 4.00 11.25
N GLY A 217 -24.90 4.53 10.10
CA GLY A 217 -25.76 5.19 9.12
C GLY A 217 -26.14 6.64 9.47
N THR A 218 -25.76 7.12 10.63
CA THR A 218 -25.82 8.55 10.93
C THR A 218 -24.62 9.21 10.26
N GLN A 219 -24.84 10.01 9.22
CA GLN A 219 -23.79 10.75 8.52
C GLN A 219 -23.20 11.88 9.38
N HIS A 220 -22.78 11.57 10.59
CA HIS A 220 -22.04 12.52 11.41
C HIS A 220 -20.55 12.38 11.08
N GLN A 221 -20.06 13.24 10.22
CA GLN A 221 -18.64 13.49 10.06
C GLN A 221 -18.12 14.08 11.37
N MET A 222 -17.14 13.43 11.97
CA MET A 222 -16.55 13.89 13.24
C MET A 222 -15.36 14.80 12.99
N VAL A 223 -14.64 14.52 11.92
CA VAL A 223 -13.43 15.26 11.49
C VAL A 223 -13.38 15.21 9.97
N HIS A 224 -13.02 16.32 9.37
CA HIS A 224 -12.96 16.47 7.93
C HIS A 224 -11.71 17.25 7.52
N TYR A 225 -10.82 16.64 6.76
CA TYR A 225 -9.63 17.25 6.17
C TYR A 225 -9.84 17.42 4.67
N LEU A 226 -9.77 18.64 4.20
CA LEU A 226 -9.82 18.99 2.78
C LEU A 226 -8.43 19.37 2.29
N PHE A 227 -8.06 18.84 1.13
CA PHE A 227 -6.78 19.11 0.46
C PHE A 227 -7.03 19.95 -0.79
N GLU A 228 -6.42 21.11 -0.84
CA GLU A 228 -6.49 22.02 -1.97
C GLU A 228 -5.14 22.04 -2.69
N TYR A 229 -5.20 22.05 -4.01
CA TYR A 229 -4.03 22.00 -4.87
C TYR A 229 -3.91 23.26 -5.72
N GLU A 230 -2.69 23.74 -5.92
CA GLU A 230 -2.43 24.87 -6.80
C GLU A 230 -3.07 24.63 -8.17
N PRO A 231 -3.81 25.62 -8.71
CA PRO A 231 -4.34 25.53 -10.06
C PRO A 231 -3.18 25.54 -11.06
N LYS A 232 -3.31 24.73 -12.11
CA LYS A 232 -2.34 24.72 -13.21
C LYS A 232 -2.26 26.12 -13.83
N LYS A 233 -1.10 26.76 -13.78
CA LYS A 233 -0.89 28.06 -14.44
C LYS A 233 -0.89 27.86 -15.96
N THR A 234 -1.98 28.20 -16.60
CA THR A 234 -2.10 28.26 -18.05
C THR A 234 -1.55 29.63 -18.53
N GLY A 235 -0.40 29.63 -19.16
CA GLY A 235 0.09 30.82 -19.87
C GLY A 235 1.54 31.17 -19.59
N GLU A 236 2.30 31.17 -20.63
CA GLU A 236 3.70 31.51 -20.90
C GLU A 236 4.62 30.29 -21.03
N HIS A 237 4.92 29.97 -22.30
CA HIS A 237 5.90 28.96 -22.71
C HIS A 237 7.32 29.36 -22.27
N ASN A 238 7.68 28.98 -21.07
CA ASN A 238 9.06 28.95 -20.60
C ASN A 238 9.44 27.51 -20.32
N TYR A 239 10.14 26.88 -21.24
CA TYR A 239 10.52 25.45 -21.17
C TYR A 239 11.18 25.01 -19.84
N PHE A 240 11.69 25.94 -19.05
CA PHE A 240 12.26 25.68 -17.74
C PHE A 240 11.23 25.73 -16.59
N TYR A 241 10.13 26.47 -16.77
CA TYR A 241 9.03 26.56 -15.80
C TYR A 241 7.97 25.47 -16.01
N ASP A 242 7.82 24.97 -17.24
CA ASP A 242 6.82 23.95 -17.57
C ASP A 242 7.13 22.60 -16.89
N SER A 243 8.39 22.25 -16.71
CA SER A 243 8.77 21.02 -15.99
C SER A 243 8.49 21.09 -14.48
N ILE A 244 8.45 22.28 -13.90
CA ILE A 244 8.16 22.48 -12.46
C ILE A 244 6.65 22.59 -12.20
N ASN A 245 5.87 23.03 -13.20
CA ASN A 245 4.41 23.17 -13.11
C ASN A 245 3.64 21.94 -13.61
N MET A 246 4.32 20.85 -13.93
CA MET A 246 3.70 19.61 -14.43
C MET A 246 2.97 18.82 -13.35
N PHE A 247 3.23 19.08 -12.05
CA PHE A 247 2.73 18.28 -10.95
C PHE A 247 1.81 19.08 -10.04
N LYS A 248 0.74 18.47 -9.60
CA LYS A 248 -0.12 19.04 -8.58
C LYS A 248 0.66 19.24 -7.28
N ARG A 249 0.57 20.42 -6.71
CA ARG A 249 1.18 20.77 -5.43
C ARG A 249 0.09 21.02 -4.40
N LEU A 250 0.26 20.42 -3.23
CA LEU A 250 -0.59 20.70 -2.09
C LEU A 250 -0.39 22.14 -1.65
N GLU A 251 -1.45 22.96 -1.69
CA GLU A 251 -1.46 24.38 -1.34
C GLU A 251 -1.99 24.59 0.08
N ASN A 252 -3.06 23.91 0.43
CA ASN A 252 -3.72 24.12 1.71
C ASN A 252 -4.32 22.82 2.27
N ILE A 253 -4.45 22.77 3.59
CA ILE A 253 -5.15 21.73 4.33
C ILE A 253 -6.13 22.41 5.26
N ALA A 254 -7.43 22.29 4.99
CA ALA A 254 -8.48 22.78 5.87
C ALA A 254 -8.98 21.66 6.78
N LEU A 255 -9.22 22.00 8.04
CA LEU A 255 -9.84 21.14 9.04
C LEU A 255 -11.22 21.74 9.36
N GLU A 256 -12.29 20.98 9.13
CA GLU A 256 -13.68 21.32 9.38
C GLU A 256 -14.34 20.38 10.41
#